data_1a67a88d43203feebbab0fa79057a590
#
_entry.id   1a67a88d43203feebbab0fa79057a590
#
_cell.length_a   1.000
_cell.length_b   1.000
_cell.length_c   1.000
_cell.angle_alpha   90.00
_cell.angle_beta   90.00
_cell.angle_gamma   90.00
#
_symmetry.space_group_name_H-M   'P 1'
#
loop_
_entity.id
_entity.type
_entity.pdbx_description
1 polymer ?
#
loop_
_entity_poly.entity_id
_entity_poly.type
_entity_poly.pdbx_seq_one_letter_code
_entity_poly.pdbx_strand_id
1 'polypeptide(L)'
;MIDLAVKQRVNYILWIFRKIKKRIPTILGYSVLTAAVAYAGVQFSLTTKSVINSATSGDRDGLLTSCVILILLSCFRLFGGMLSKFLTVNLNENLERDFKYSILRCILRCDYSSICAYHSGDLVQRMDGDAATVYGSVMGFAGGLISLITSLVSAIVALMQIAPGFTIAFCSIGILFGSTALIFKKMLKQLSKDNSAANGRVSGFLHETISKLMVIQALDLSEELERRTESTLNLRWNVRRKQRNMQLLSGFGISVISSATYLVTMLWCAGMLFKGQINYGDVTAMIALVSTVRSSATSLPHVLPRVFSISAACDRIMELEALPRQSDPDVKKTSVLYSTLNGFTARQMSFSYDRDPVMTDVSLTVPKGGLTVIIGQSGIGKSTLLKLLLGLYKPQSGTLTIDTPDGSITVSRATRSLFSYAPQGNFLLSGTLRENLTFTNPDATEEEIQAALHASALDEYVQTLPQGLETVLLENGAGLSEGQAQRLSLARALISGAPVLLLDEVTSALDSATEATVLERIAALPGKTCIAVTHRPAALALASHIIEVTEHGMTISNCE
;
A
#
# COMPACT_ATOMS: atom_id res chain seq x y z
N MET A 1 18.95 21.67 14.14
CA MET A 1 18.64 20.85 12.93
C MET A 1 19.20 19.42 12.98
N ILE A 2 20.45 19.21 13.44
CA ILE A 2 21.05 17.85 13.52
C ILE A 2 20.34 16.98 14.56
N ASP A 3 19.97 17.53 15.71
CA ASP A 3 19.27 16.80 16.80
C ASP A 3 17.83 16.35 16.43
N LEU A 4 17.11 17.19 15.69
CA LEU A 4 15.76 16.81 15.19
C LEU A 4 15.84 15.66 14.14
N ALA A 5 16.83 15.72 13.25
CA ALA A 5 17.02 14.67 12.24
C ALA A 5 17.47 13.33 12.87
N VAL A 6 18.24 13.38 13.97
CA VAL A 6 18.64 12.18 14.73
C VAL A 6 17.44 11.61 15.50
N LYS A 7 16.63 12.44 16.14
CA LYS A 7 15.41 12.03 16.85
C LYS A 7 14.36 11.42 15.92
N GLN A 8 14.18 11.95 14.72
CA GLN A 8 13.32 11.37 13.68
C GLN A 8 13.85 10.01 13.19
N ARG A 9 15.16 9.87 12.96
CA ARG A 9 15.77 8.59 12.54
C ARG A 9 15.62 7.49 13.59
N VAL A 10 15.75 7.81 14.88
CA VAL A 10 15.52 6.85 15.98
C VAL A 10 14.07 6.38 15.99
N ASN A 11 13.11 7.26 15.71
CA ASN A 11 11.69 6.91 15.61
C ASN A 11 11.41 5.93 14.47
N TYR A 12 12.04 6.07 13.28
CA TYR A 12 11.85 5.13 12.17
C TYR A 12 12.38 3.73 12.50
N ILE A 13 13.56 3.66 13.09
CA ILE A 13 14.17 2.36 13.46
C ILE A 13 13.28 1.64 14.47
N LEU A 14 12.82 2.34 15.53
CA LEU A 14 11.93 1.76 16.54
C LEU A 14 10.59 1.33 15.94
N TRP A 15 10.03 2.12 15.02
CA TRP A 15 8.80 1.78 14.32
C TRP A 15 8.95 0.53 13.45
N ILE A 16 10.03 0.45 12.64
CA ILE A 16 10.35 -0.73 11.84
C ILE A 16 10.51 -1.96 12.75
N PHE A 17 11.30 -1.87 13.83
CA PHE A 17 11.48 -2.96 14.78
C PHE A 17 10.16 -3.45 15.37
N ARG A 18 9.25 -2.53 15.70
CA ARG A 18 7.91 -2.88 16.21
C ARG A 18 7.11 -3.66 15.16
N LYS A 19 7.18 -3.26 13.89
CA LYS A 19 6.48 -3.94 12.78
C LYS A 19 7.01 -5.33 12.50
N ILE A 20 8.34 -5.50 12.50
CA ILE A 20 8.99 -6.78 12.17
C ILE A 20 9.21 -7.69 13.39
N LYS A 21 8.77 -7.29 14.59
CA LYS A 21 9.05 -7.97 15.87
C LYS A 21 8.85 -9.49 15.80
N LYS A 22 7.78 -9.94 15.17
CA LYS A 22 7.46 -11.37 15.01
C LYS A 22 8.47 -12.13 14.14
N ARG A 23 9.18 -11.44 13.25
CA ARG A 23 10.12 -12.01 12.26
C ARG A 23 11.59 -11.84 12.65
N ILE A 24 11.88 -11.08 13.73
CA ILE A 24 13.25 -10.82 14.19
C ILE A 24 14.10 -12.09 14.34
N PRO A 25 13.63 -13.18 14.96
CA PRO A 25 14.44 -14.38 15.09
C PRO A 25 14.87 -14.97 13.74
N THR A 26 13.95 -15.02 12.78
CA THR A 26 14.22 -15.53 11.43
C THR A 26 15.17 -14.60 10.65
N ILE A 27 15.01 -13.26 10.80
CA ILE A 27 15.89 -12.26 10.20
C ILE A 27 17.30 -12.37 10.78
N LEU A 28 17.45 -12.57 12.08
CA LEU A 28 18.74 -12.78 12.72
C LEU A 28 19.40 -14.07 12.24
N GLY A 29 18.67 -15.18 12.17
CA GLY A 29 19.17 -16.44 11.61
C GLY A 29 19.65 -16.29 10.17
N TYR A 30 18.87 -15.58 9.33
CA TYR A 30 19.25 -15.23 7.97
C TYR A 30 20.53 -14.38 7.93
N SER A 31 20.65 -13.37 8.80
CA SER A 31 21.82 -12.50 8.88
C SER A 31 23.10 -13.27 9.27
N VAL A 32 22.99 -14.18 10.24
CA VAL A 32 24.10 -15.05 10.65
C VAL A 32 24.51 -15.98 9.52
N LEU A 33 23.53 -16.59 8.84
CA LEU A 33 23.82 -17.48 7.71
C LEU A 33 24.53 -16.73 6.57
N THR A 34 24.07 -15.53 6.20
CA THR A 34 24.69 -14.74 5.15
C THR A 34 26.11 -14.28 5.52
N ALA A 35 26.34 -13.94 6.80
CA ALA A 35 27.65 -13.63 7.32
C ALA A 35 28.58 -14.86 7.27
N ALA A 36 28.09 -16.04 7.67
CA ALA A 36 28.86 -17.27 7.62
C ALA A 36 29.24 -17.68 6.19
N VAL A 37 28.31 -17.54 5.23
CA VAL A 37 28.59 -17.80 3.80
C VAL A 37 29.61 -16.80 3.25
N ALA A 38 29.53 -15.53 3.63
CA ALA A 38 30.49 -14.50 3.23
C ALA A 38 31.88 -14.77 3.79
N TYR A 39 31.98 -15.15 5.08
CA TYR A 39 33.23 -15.53 5.73
C TYR A 39 33.84 -16.79 5.08
N ALA A 40 33.03 -17.81 4.80
CA ALA A 40 33.47 -19.01 4.10
C ALA A 40 34.04 -18.70 2.70
N GLY A 41 33.58 -17.62 2.05
CA GLY A 41 34.16 -17.13 0.81
C GLY A 41 35.60 -16.65 0.95
N VAL A 42 35.93 -15.99 2.05
CA VAL A 42 37.31 -15.57 2.37
C VAL A 42 38.17 -16.77 2.75
N GLN A 43 37.65 -17.67 3.58
CA GLN A 43 38.35 -18.91 3.95
C GLN A 43 38.63 -19.81 2.74
N PHE A 44 37.75 -19.84 1.75
CA PHE A 44 37.97 -20.53 0.49
C PHE A 44 39.21 -19.99 -0.23
N SER A 45 39.43 -18.68 -0.28
CA SER A 45 40.62 -18.07 -0.89
C SER A 45 41.89 -18.42 -0.12
N LEU A 46 41.85 -18.46 1.23
CA LEU A 46 42.98 -18.86 2.06
C LEU A 46 43.30 -20.36 1.95
N THR A 47 42.27 -21.20 1.87
CA THR A 47 42.46 -22.66 1.67
C THR A 47 43.04 -22.94 0.27
N THR A 48 42.63 -22.16 -0.76
CA THR A 48 43.25 -22.23 -2.11
C THR A 48 44.74 -21.93 -2.06
N LYS A 49 45.18 -20.94 -1.26
CA LYS A 49 46.59 -20.67 -0.98
C LYS A 49 47.27 -21.92 -0.43
N SER A 50 46.69 -22.58 0.58
CA SER A 50 47.27 -23.77 1.20
C SER A 50 47.40 -24.94 0.20
N VAL A 51 46.37 -25.18 -0.64
CA VAL A 51 46.41 -26.19 -1.70
C VAL A 51 47.58 -25.95 -2.66
N ILE A 52 47.79 -24.70 -3.13
CA ILE A 52 48.84 -24.37 -4.06
C ILE A 52 50.21 -24.50 -3.39
N ASN A 53 50.35 -24.04 -2.16
CA ASN A 53 51.63 -24.12 -1.45
C ASN A 53 52.01 -25.58 -1.15
N SER A 54 51.08 -26.44 -0.70
CA SER A 54 51.33 -27.87 -0.50
C SER A 54 51.66 -28.59 -1.81
N ALA A 55 51.02 -28.23 -2.91
CA ALA A 55 51.32 -28.80 -4.22
C ALA A 55 52.72 -28.42 -4.72
N THR A 56 53.16 -27.17 -4.49
CA THR A 56 54.49 -26.68 -4.92
C THR A 56 55.62 -27.17 -4.02
N SER A 57 55.35 -27.44 -2.74
CA SER A 57 56.33 -28.01 -1.78
C SER A 57 56.41 -29.53 -1.81
N GLY A 58 55.52 -30.22 -2.53
CA GLY A 58 55.49 -31.68 -2.58
C GLY A 58 54.90 -32.34 -1.31
N ASP A 59 54.27 -31.55 -0.44
CA ASP A 59 53.63 -32.05 0.80
C ASP A 59 52.29 -32.70 0.46
N ARG A 60 52.26 -34.05 0.39
CA ARG A 60 51.12 -34.84 0.00
C ARG A 60 50.00 -34.82 1.06
N ASP A 61 50.35 -34.87 2.33
CA ASP A 61 49.35 -34.91 3.40
C ASP A 61 48.69 -33.54 3.61
N GLY A 62 49.45 -32.45 3.53
CA GLY A 62 48.93 -31.09 3.52
C GLY A 62 48.04 -30.80 2.31
N LEU A 63 48.39 -31.33 1.12
CA LEU A 63 47.59 -31.22 -0.08
C LEU A 63 46.23 -31.88 0.07
N LEU A 64 46.21 -33.18 0.51
CA LEU A 64 44.95 -33.91 0.69
C LEU A 64 44.05 -33.22 1.70
N THR A 65 44.58 -32.81 2.83
CA THR A 65 43.82 -32.11 3.89
C THR A 65 43.22 -30.79 3.35
N SER A 66 44.05 -29.99 2.67
CA SER A 66 43.59 -28.72 2.12
C SER A 66 42.52 -28.90 1.01
N CYS A 67 42.62 -29.94 0.18
CA CYS A 67 41.62 -30.29 -0.81
C CYS A 67 40.28 -30.68 -0.19
N VAL A 68 40.29 -31.49 0.88
CA VAL A 68 39.06 -31.87 1.60
C VAL A 68 38.40 -30.64 2.21
N ILE A 69 39.17 -29.76 2.86
CA ILE A 69 38.63 -28.50 3.42
C ILE A 69 38.04 -27.61 2.30
N LEU A 70 38.70 -27.51 1.14
CA LEU A 70 38.23 -26.72 0.00
C LEU A 70 36.88 -27.26 -0.53
N ILE A 71 36.72 -28.58 -0.64
CA ILE A 71 35.47 -29.22 -1.03
C ILE A 71 34.36 -28.92 -0.01
N LEU A 72 34.64 -29.10 1.28
CA LEU A 72 33.68 -28.81 2.35
C LEU A 72 33.23 -27.34 2.35
N LEU A 73 34.16 -26.38 2.19
CA LEU A 73 33.85 -24.97 2.07
C LEU A 73 33.02 -24.67 0.81
N SER A 74 33.34 -25.32 -0.32
CA SER A 74 32.54 -25.17 -1.55
C SER A 74 31.11 -25.67 -1.36
N CYS A 75 30.93 -26.85 -0.78
CA CYS A 75 29.61 -27.40 -0.46
C CYS A 75 28.86 -26.47 0.50
N PHE A 76 29.50 -26.01 1.57
CA PHE A 76 28.89 -25.06 2.51
C PHE A 76 28.44 -23.76 1.82
N ARG A 77 29.27 -23.20 0.94
CA ARG A 77 28.90 -21.97 0.18
C ARG A 77 27.73 -22.20 -0.76
N LEU A 78 27.69 -23.34 -1.47
CA LEU A 78 26.61 -23.68 -2.39
C LEU A 78 25.29 -23.89 -1.63
N PHE A 79 25.27 -24.77 -0.65
CA PHE A 79 24.07 -25.08 0.15
C PHE A 79 23.64 -23.89 1.03
N GLY A 80 24.58 -23.20 1.68
CA GLY A 80 24.31 -22.01 2.46
C GLY A 80 23.79 -20.85 1.60
N GLY A 81 24.34 -20.69 0.39
CA GLY A 81 23.85 -19.73 -0.58
C GLY A 81 22.43 -20.03 -1.08
N MET A 82 22.13 -21.30 -1.34
CA MET A 82 20.78 -21.74 -1.70
C MET A 82 19.79 -21.51 -0.56
N LEU A 83 20.14 -21.91 0.67
CA LEU A 83 19.32 -21.69 1.84
C LEU A 83 19.10 -20.19 2.12
N SER A 84 20.13 -19.38 1.95
CA SER A 84 20.04 -17.92 2.07
C SER A 84 19.05 -17.32 1.08
N LYS A 85 19.07 -17.75 -0.20
CA LYS A 85 18.11 -17.33 -1.23
C LYS A 85 16.68 -17.75 -0.87
N PHE A 86 16.50 -19.00 -0.44
CA PHE A 86 15.20 -19.51 0.00
C PHE A 86 14.64 -18.69 1.17
N LEU A 87 15.46 -18.41 2.18
CA LEU A 87 15.06 -17.58 3.31
C LEU A 87 14.74 -16.15 2.88
N THR A 88 15.49 -15.58 1.92
CA THR A 88 15.23 -14.24 1.38
C THR A 88 13.85 -14.15 0.74
N VAL A 89 13.49 -15.09 -0.13
CA VAL A 89 12.18 -15.11 -0.79
C VAL A 89 11.07 -15.26 0.25
N ASN A 90 11.15 -16.27 1.09
CA ASN A 90 10.14 -16.55 2.11
C ASN A 90 9.96 -15.37 3.11
N LEU A 91 11.06 -14.75 3.55
CA LEU A 91 10.99 -13.57 4.42
C LEU A 91 10.38 -12.36 3.71
N ASN A 92 10.73 -12.10 2.44
CA ASN A 92 10.15 -11.02 1.67
C ASN A 92 8.64 -11.17 1.52
N GLU A 93 8.16 -12.36 1.11
CA GLU A 93 6.72 -12.64 0.97
C GLU A 93 5.97 -12.48 2.29
N ASN A 94 6.53 -12.99 3.38
CA ASN A 94 5.93 -12.86 4.69
C ASN A 94 5.88 -11.40 5.19
N LEU A 95 6.96 -10.63 4.99
CA LEU A 95 7.01 -9.21 5.35
C LEU A 95 6.05 -8.40 4.49
N GLU A 96 6.01 -8.66 3.18
CA GLU A 96 5.06 -8.02 2.27
C GLU A 96 3.62 -8.20 2.74
N ARG A 97 3.24 -9.46 3.02
CA ARG A 97 1.91 -9.79 3.54
C ARG A 97 1.61 -9.05 4.84
N ASP A 98 2.55 -9.11 5.81
CA ASP A 98 2.37 -8.50 7.13
C ASP A 98 2.24 -6.97 7.03
N PHE A 99 3.02 -6.30 6.16
CA PHE A 99 2.94 -4.86 5.92
C PHE A 99 1.65 -4.46 5.19
N LYS A 100 1.32 -5.10 4.07
CA LYS A 100 0.10 -4.82 3.30
C LYS A 100 -1.14 -4.98 4.17
N TYR A 101 -1.23 -6.09 4.92
CA TYR A 101 -2.35 -6.32 5.83
C TYR A 101 -2.43 -5.25 6.94
N SER A 102 -1.29 -4.86 7.52
CA SER A 102 -1.25 -3.83 8.55
C SER A 102 -1.72 -2.47 8.04
N ILE A 103 -1.31 -2.07 6.82
CA ILE A 103 -1.69 -0.79 6.21
C ILE A 103 -3.17 -0.83 5.81
N LEU A 104 -3.64 -1.89 5.15
CA LEU A 104 -5.05 -2.04 4.79
C LEU A 104 -5.95 -1.99 6.03
N ARG A 105 -5.59 -2.72 7.10
CA ARG A 105 -6.31 -2.67 8.37
C ARG A 105 -6.33 -1.27 8.98
N CYS A 106 -5.24 -0.51 8.82
CA CYS A 106 -5.18 0.89 9.28
C CYS A 106 -6.18 1.74 8.48
N ILE A 107 -6.14 1.68 7.15
CA ILE A 107 -7.04 2.42 6.25
C ILE A 107 -8.51 2.13 6.59
N LEU A 108 -8.87 0.85 6.75
CA LEU A 108 -10.25 0.43 7.04
C LEU A 108 -10.75 0.87 8.43
N ARG A 109 -9.83 1.24 9.35
CA ARG A 109 -10.17 1.69 10.71
C ARG A 109 -10.01 3.18 10.94
N CYS A 110 -9.50 3.92 9.98
CA CYS A 110 -9.41 5.38 10.04
C CYS A 110 -10.80 6.02 9.94
N ASP A 111 -10.94 7.23 10.49
CA ASP A 111 -12.12 8.05 10.27
C ASP A 111 -12.26 8.35 8.77
N TYR A 112 -13.48 8.18 8.26
CA TYR A 112 -13.77 8.34 6.83
C TYR A 112 -13.39 9.74 6.32
N SER A 113 -13.69 10.78 7.08
CA SER A 113 -13.34 12.17 6.75
C SER A 113 -11.83 12.38 6.52
N SER A 114 -11.00 11.72 7.34
CA SER A 114 -9.54 11.82 7.23
C SER A 114 -8.99 11.05 6.04
N ILE A 115 -9.55 9.89 5.72
CA ILE A 115 -9.05 9.04 4.62
C ILE A 115 -9.51 9.53 3.25
N CYS A 116 -10.67 10.19 3.15
CA CYS A 116 -11.18 10.77 1.91
C CYS A 116 -10.34 11.94 1.38
N ALA A 117 -9.49 12.55 2.21
CA ALA A 117 -8.53 13.55 1.77
C ALA A 117 -7.41 12.97 0.87
N TYR A 118 -7.23 11.64 0.87
CA TYR A 118 -6.24 10.95 0.05
C TYR A 118 -6.87 10.38 -1.22
N HIS A 119 -6.18 10.53 -2.35
CA HIS A 119 -6.56 9.82 -3.56
C HIS A 119 -6.33 8.31 -3.42
N SER A 120 -7.23 7.50 -3.98
CA SER A 120 -7.13 6.03 -3.94
C SER A 120 -5.77 5.51 -4.45
N GLY A 121 -5.26 6.11 -5.53
CA GLY A 121 -3.94 5.78 -6.07
C GLY A 121 -2.78 6.06 -5.11
N ASP A 122 -2.86 7.12 -4.26
CA ASP A 122 -1.85 7.39 -3.23
C ASP A 122 -1.89 6.33 -2.13
N LEU A 123 -3.08 5.90 -1.71
CA LEU A 123 -3.24 4.84 -0.72
C LEU A 123 -2.68 3.50 -1.23
N VAL A 124 -2.95 3.14 -2.49
CA VAL A 124 -2.38 1.95 -3.13
C VAL A 124 -0.86 2.07 -3.24
N GLN A 125 -0.32 3.24 -3.63
CA GLN A 125 1.12 3.47 -3.69
C GLN A 125 1.80 3.33 -2.32
N ARG A 126 1.15 3.78 -1.24
CA ARG A 126 1.66 3.59 0.14
C ARG A 126 1.63 2.12 0.55
N MET A 127 0.59 1.39 0.16
CA MET A 127 0.42 -0.03 0.47
C MET A 127 1.40 -0.93 -0.30
N ASP A 128 1.64 -0.65 -1.59
CA ASP A 128 2.52 -1.46 -2.44
C ASP A 128 3.94 -0.89 -2.51
N GLY A 129 4.12 0.34 -2.99
CA GLY A 129 5.43 0.92 -3.27
C GLY A 129 6.22 1.28 -2.03
N ASP A 130 5.59 1.97 -1.07
CA ASP A 130 6.27 2.39 0.16
C ASP A 130 6.53 1.20 1.09
N ALA A 131 5.56 0.29 1.25
CA ALA A 131 5.78 -0.94 1.99
C ALA A 131 6.93 -1.76 1.40
N ALA A 132 6.98 -1.94 0.05
CA ALA A 132 8.06 -2.63 -0.64
C ALA A 132 9.43 -1.98 -0.38
N THR A 133 9.47 -0.65 -0.36
CA THR A 133 10.68 0.11 -0.03
C THR A 133 11.15 -0.17 1.40
N VAL A 134 10.23 -0.25 2.36
CA VAL A 134 10.55 -0.51 3.77
C VAL A 134 11.03 -1.95 3.96
N TYR A 135 10.22 -2.96 3.61
CA TYR A 135 10.61 -4.35 3.86
C TYR A 135 11.80 -4.80 2.99
N GLY A 136 11.88 -4.35 1.74
CA GLY A 136 13.04 -4.61 0.88
C GLY A 136 14.33 -3.98 1.42
N SER A 137 14.25 -2.82 2.09
CA SER A 137 15.41 -2.23 2.77
C SER A 137 15.80 -3.01 4.01
N VAL A 138 14.86 -3.49 4.81
CA VAL A 138 15.12 -4.37 5.97
C VAL A 138 15.90 -5.60 5.53
N MET A 139 15.47 -6.26 4.46
CA MET A 139 16.16 -7.44 3.92
C MET A 139 17.52 -7.10 3.32
N GLY A 140 17.62 -5.95 2.63
CA GLY A 140 18.89 -5.45 2.11
C GLY A 140 19.92 -5.16 3.20
N PHE A 141 19.48 -4.66 4.36
CA PHE A 141 20.37 -4.46 5.52
C PHE A 141 20.71 -5.79 6.22
N ALA A 142 19.71 -6.63 6.47
CA ALA A 142 19.90 -7.88 7.22
C ALA A 142 20.80 -8.88 6.50
N GLY A 143 20.71 -9.00 5.19
CA GLY A 143 21.53 -9.90 4.40
C GLY A 143 22.68 -9.20 3.67
N GLY A 144 22.33 -8.18 2.86
CA GLY A 144 23.30 -7.54 1.97
C GLY A 144 24.40 -6.77 2.70
N LEU A 145 24.03 -5.87 3.63
CA LEU A 145 25.01 -5.06 4.35
C LEU A 145 25.87 -5.89 5.31
N ILE A 146 25.26 -6.83 6.03
CA ILE A 146 26.00 -7.71 6.96
C ILE A 146 26.98 -8.60 6.20
N SER A 147 26.57 -9.25 5.13
CA SER A 147 27.42 -10.05 4.25
C SER A 147 28.58 -9.23 3.69
N LEU A 148 28.30 -8.00 3.23
CA LEU A 148 29.25 -7.08 2.65
C LEU A 148 30.30 -6.63 3.69
N ILE A 149 29.88 -6.27 4.90
CA ILE A 149 30.80 -5.88 5.98
C ILE A 149 31.65 -7.08 6.39
N THR A 150 31.04 -8.27 6.55
CA THR A 150 31.76 -9.50 6.92
C THR A 150 32.82 -9.85 5.88
N SER A 151 32.48 -9.83 4.58
CA SER A 151 33.46 -10.13 3.53
C SER A 151 34.58 -9.08 3.45
N LEU A 152 34.24 -7.80 3.62
CA LEU A 152 35.21 -6.71 3.61
C LEU A 152 36.21 -6.82 4.77
N VAL A 153 35.69 -6.93 6.00
CA VAL A 153 36.52 -7.01 7.21
C VAL A 153 37.40 -8.26 7.20
N SER A 154 36.80 -9.42 6.91
CA SER A 154 37.55 -10.69 6.88
C SER A 154 38.63 -10.72 5.77
N ALA A 155 38.32 -10.13 4.60
CA ALA A 155 39.31 -10.05 3.52
C ALA A 155 40.47 -9.09 3.87
N ILE A 156 40.23 -7.94 4.49
CA ILE A 156 41.25 -7.01 4.95
C ILE A 156 42.14 -7.67 6.04
N VAL A 157 41.52 -8.35 7.01
CA VAL A 157 42.25 -9.08 8.06
C VAL A 157 43.14 -10.15 7.45
N ALA A 158 42.64 -10.92 6.48
CA ALA A 158 43.41 -11.95 5.78
C ALA A 158 44.58 -11.35 4.97
N LEU A 159 44.36 -10.23 4.28
CA LEU A 159 45.44 -9.51 3.57
C LEU A 159 46.51 -8.97 4.52
N MET A 160 46.13 -8.46 5.70
CA MET A 160 47.04 -8.00 6.73
C MET A 160 47.98 -9.11 7.25
N GLN A 161 47.48 -10.35 7.30
CA GLN A 161 48.28 -11.51 7.70
C GLN A 161 49.29 -11.95 6.63
N ILE A 162 48.97 -11.74 5.34
CA ILE A 162 49.83 -12.14 4.21
C ILE A 162 50.87 -11.06 3.90
N ALA A 163 50.45 -9.80 3.74
CA ALA A 163 51.29 -8.70 3.30
C ALA A 163 50.84 -7.38 3.96
N PRO A 164 51.26 -7.07 5.21
CA PRO A 164 50.76 -5.89 5.94
C PRO A 164 51.11 -4.56 5.25
N GLY A 165 52.34 -4.40 4.70
CA GLY A 165 52.72 -3.19 4.00
C GLY A 165 51.89 -2.91 2.75
N PHE A 166 51.61 -3.94 1.95
CA PHE A 166 50.68 -3.85 0.81
C PHE A 166 49.26 -3.45 1.25
N THR A 167 48.75 -4.10 2.29
CA THR A 167 47.38 -3.88 2.77
C THR A 167 47.16 -2.45 3.26
N ILE A 168 48.12 -1.88 4.00
CA ILE A 168 48.06 -0.48 4.46
C ILE A 168 48.03 0.48 3.25
N ALA A 169 48.94 0.30 2.30
CA ALA A 169 48.97 1.12 1.08
C ALA A 169 47.69 1.00 0.26
N PHE A 170 47.20 -0.22 0.09
CA PHE A 170 45.95 -0.51 -0.63
C PHE A 170 44.71 0.14 0.04
N CYS A 171 44.56 0.02 1.36
CA CYS A 171 43.48 0.64 2.11
C CYS A 171 43.55 2.16 2.08
N SER A 172 44.75 2.75 2.19
CA SER A 172 44.95 4.22 2.11
C SER A 172 44.53 4.78 0.75
N ILE A 173 44.90 4.12 -0.34
CA ILE A 173 44.43 4.44 -1.68
C ILE A 173 42.92 4.28 -1.81
N GLY A 174 42.35 3.19 -1.26
CA GLY A 174 40.92 2.92 -1.26
C GLY A 174 40.11 4.02 -0.56
N ILE A 175 40.57 4.52 0.58
CA ILE A 175 39.97 5.64 1.30
C ILE A 175 40.01 6.93 0.47
N LEU A 176 41.14 7.22 -0.15
CA LEU A 176 41.30 8.39 -1.00
C LEU A 176 40.33 8.39 -2.18
N PHE A 177 40.20 7.24 -2.87
CA PHE A 177 39.22 7.09 -3.95
C PHE A 177 37.76 7.06 -3.44
N GLY A 178 37.48 6.49 -2.28
CA GLY A 178 36.17 6.52 -1.66
C GLY A 178 35.68 7.94 -1.35
N SER A 179 36.60 8.83 -0.96
CA SER A 179 36.27 10.24 -0.71
C SER A 179 35.84 10.98 -1.97
N THR A 180 36.38 10.66 -3.16
CA THR A 180 35.92 11.27 -4.42
C THR A 180 34.50 10.89 -4.80
N ALA A 181 34.04 9.68 -4.44
CA ALA A 181 32.65 9.25 -4.64
C ALA A 181 31.64 10.13 -3.88
N LEU A 182 32.05 10.73 -2.75
CA LEU A 182 31.20 11.66 -1.99
C LEU A 182 30.92 12.96 -2.75
N ILE A 183 31.83 13.40 -3.62
CA ILE A 183 31.66 14.60 -4.44
C ILE A 183 30.51 14.39 -5.45
N PHE A 184 30.47 13.22 -6.09
CA PHE A 184 29.42 12.88 -7.07
C PHE A 184 28.08 12.58 -6.45
N LYS A 185 28.02 12.27 -5.15
CA LYS A 185 26.79 11.92 -4.43
C LYS A 185 25.69 12.99 -4.56
N LYS A 186 26.04 14.28 -4.41
CA LYS A 186 25.08 15.40 -4.46
C LYS A 186 24.43 15.49 -5.85
N MET A 187 25.24 15.37 -6.89
CA MET A 187 24.80 15.45 -8.29
C MET A 187 23.93 14.24 -8.68
N LEU A 188 24.35 13.02 -8.32
CA LEU A 188 23.56 11.81 -8.56
C LEU A 188 22.22 11.84 -7.83
N LYS A 189 22.18 12.35 -6.58
CA LYS A 189 20.95 12.52 -5.82
C LYS A 189 19.98 13.47 -6.52
N GLN A 190 20.48 14.61 -7.04
CA GLN A 190 19.63 15.56 -7.76
C GLN A 190 19.08 14.95 -9.05
N LEU A 191 19.94 14.31 -9.86
CA LEU A 191 19.51 13.64 -11.09
C LEU A 191 18.48 12.50 -10.83
N SER A 192 18.64 11.78 -9.74
CA SER A 192 17.67 10.76 -9.32
C SER A 192 16.32 11.37 -8.94
N LYS A 193 16.32 12.49 -8.21
CA LYS A 193 15.11 13.22 -7.86
C LYS A 193 14.39 13.75 -9.11
N ASP A 194 15.12 14.35 -10.04
CA ASP A 194 14.57 14.89 -11.28
C ASP A 194 13.97 13.78 -12.15
N ASN A 195 14.64 12.61 -12.22
CA ASN A 195 14.12 11.43 -12.93
C ASN A 195 12.83 10.88 -12.29
N SER A 196 12.77 10.82 -10.96
CA SER A 196 11.56 10.38 -10.23
C SER A 196 10.40 11.33 -10.48
N ALA A 197 10.64 12.66 -10.45
CA ALA A 197 9.63 13.66 -10.74
C ALA A 197 9.12 13.58 -12.19
N ALA A 198 10.04 13.38 -13.16
CA ALA A 198 9.68 13.21 -14.56
C ALA A 198 8.88 11.91 -14.78
N ASN A 199 9.25 10.82 -14.11
CA ASN A 199 8.52 9.56 -14.16
C ASN A 199 7.10 9.70 -13.59
N GLY A 200 6.93 10.40 -12.46
CA GLY A 200 5.64 10.67 -11.86
C GLY A 200 4.70 11.43 -12.80
N ARG A 201 5.21 12.46 -13.52
CA ARG A 201 4.42 13.20 -14.53
C ARG A 201 3.95 12.31 -15.68
N VAL A 202 4.83 11.47 -16.22
CA VAL A 202 4.44 10.51 -17.28
C VAL A 202 3.38 9.53 -16.78
N SER A 203 3.58 8.92 -15.62
CA SER A 203 2.62 7.97 -15.06
C SER A 203 1.27 8.62 -14.77
N GLY A 204 1.26 9.84 -14.20
CA GLY A 204 0.02 10.58 -13.97
C GLY A 204 -0.73 10.89 -15.25
N PHE A 205 -0.02 11.39 -16.29
CA PHE A 205 -0.61 11.67 -17.58
C PHE A 205 -1.18 10.42 -18.26
N LEU A 206 -0.43 9.31 -18.27
CA LEU A 206 -0.91 8.05 -18.84
C LEU A 206 -2.13 7.50 -18.09
N HIS A 207 -2.12 7.57 -16.77
CA HIS A 207 -3.26 7.13 -15.96
C HIS A 207 -4.51 7.97 -16.26
N GLU A 208 -4.37 9.30 -16.34
CA GLU A 208 -5.48 10.19 -16.71
C GLU A 208 -6.01 9.89 -18.11
N THR A 209 -5.12 9.69 -19.08
CA THR A 209 -5.48 9.36 -20.47
C THR A 209 -6.26 8.04 -20.54
N ILE A 210 -5.77 6.97 -19.87
CA ILE A 210 -6.43 5.66 -19.90
C ILE A 210 -7.78 5.71 -19.18
N SER A 211 -7.88 6.41 -18.06
CA SER A 211 -9.14 6.52 -17.31
C SER A 211 -10.25 7.27 -18.06
N LYS A 212 -9.88 8.11 -19.05
CA LYS A 212 -10.82 8.89 -19.87
C LYS A 212 -10.91 8.40 -21.32
N LEU A 213 -10.49 7.15 -21.60
CA LEU A 213 -10.37 6.62 -22.96
C LEU A 213 -11.66 6.74 -23.77
N MET A 214 -12.82 6.48 -23.15
CA MET A 214 -14.13 6.63 -23.82
C MET A 214 -14.36 8.06 -24.33
N VAL A 215 -14.06 9.06 -23.52
CA VAL A 215 -14.23 10.48 -23.89
C VAL A 215 -13.25 10.87 -24.99
N ILE A 216 -12.01 10.38 -24.90
CA ILE A 216 -10.95 10.63 -25.90
C ILE A 216 -11.35 10.08 -27.26
N GLN A 217 -11.87 8.87 -27.32
CA GLN A 217 -12.36 8.25 -28.55
C GLN A 217 -13.64 8.95 -29.07
N ALA A 218 -14.57 9.29 -28.19
CA ALA A 218 -15.80 9.99 -28.57
C ALA A 218 -15.55 11.38 -29.18
N LEU A 219 -14.47 12.05 -28.75
CA LEU A 219 -14.09 13.37 -29.23
C LEU A 219 -13.00 13.35 -30.32
N ASP A 220 -12.56 12.16 -30.76
CA ASP A 220 -11.50 11.95 -31.77
C ASP A 220 -10.17 12.67 -31.43
N LEU A 221 -9.78 12.65 -30.16
CA LEU A 221 -8.58 13.33 -29.66
C LEU A 221 -7.31 12.48 -29.70
N SER A 222 -7.33 11.32 -30.38
CA SER A 222 -6.25 10.33 -30.36
C SER A 222 -4.91 10.92 -30.84
N GLU A 223 -4.88 11.60 -31.98
CA GLU A 223 -3.65 12.20 -32.53
C GLU A 223 -3.05 13.29 -31.63
N GLU A 224 -3.89 14.15 -31.05
CA GLU A 224 -3.41 15.21 -30.14
C GLU A 224 -2.82 14.61 -28.85
N LEU A 225 -3.44 13.55 -28.31
CA LEU A 225 -2.93 12.87 -27.12
C LEU A 225 -1.67 12.06 -27.41
N GLU A 226 -1.54 11.45 -28.59
CA GLU A 226 -0.29 10.82 -29.03
C GLU A 226 0.84 11.85 -29.07
N ARG A 227 0.63 13.02 -29.67
CA ARG A 227 1.61 14.10 -29.71
C ARG A 227 2.01 14.61 -28.32
N ARG A 228 1.04 14.77 -27.40
CA ARG A 228 1.29 15.15 -25.99
C ARG A 228 2.03 14.06 -25.25
N THR A 229 1.70 12.81 -25.49
CA THR A 229 2.40 11.66 -24.92
C THR A 229 3.85 11.64 -25.35
N GLU A 230 4.10 11.81 -26.65
CA GLU A 230 5.46 11.87 -27.20
C GLU A 230 6.28 13.00 -26.58
N SER A 231 5.71 14.20 -26.47
CA SER A 231 6.38 15.35 -25.85
C SER A 231 6.73 15.09 -24.38
N THR A 232 5.81 14.48 -23.61
CA THR A 232 5.99 14.14 -22.21
C THR A 232 7.05 13.05 -22.01
N LEU A 233 7.04 12.04 -22.89
CA LEU A 233 8.06 11.00 -22.93
C LEU A 233 9.44 11.55 -23.30
N ASN A 234 9.53 12.48 -24.24
CA ASN A 234 10.78 13.12 -24.65
C ASN A 234 11.39 13.96 -23.52
N LEU A 235 10.57 14.67 -22.74
CA LEU A 235 11.04 15.36 -21.53
C LEU A 235 11.66 14.38 -20.52
N ARG A 236 10.96 13.28 -20.23
CA ARG A 236 11.49 12.21 -19.37
C ARG A 236 12.76 11.59 -19.95
N TRP A 237 12.81 11.33 -21.26
CA TRP A 237 13.96 10.77 -21.96
C TRP A 237 15.22 11.64 -21.78
N ASN A 238 15.08 12.96 -21.93
CA ASN A 238 16.18 13.90 -21.76
C ASN A 238 16.76 13.88 -20.34
N VAL A 239 15.89 13.84 -19.33
CA VAL A 239 16.33 13.72 -17.91
C VAL A 239 17.02 12.39 -17.68
N ARG A 240 16.43 11.28 -18.14
CA ARG A 240 16.98 9.93 -18.00
C ARG A 240 18.30 9.77 -18.76
N ARG A 241 18.45 10.39 -19.94
CA ARG A 241 19.69 10.41 -20.72
C ARG A 241 20.84 11.06 -19.94
N LYS A 242 20.60 12.18 -19.28
CA LYS A 242 21.61 12.84 -18.42
C LYS A 242 22.01 11.92 -17.26
N GLN A 243 21.04 11.31 -16.59
CA GLN A 243 21.31 10.37 -15.50
C GLN A 243 22.10 9.15 -15.99
N ARG A 244 21.69 8.55 -17.11
CA ARG A 244 22.38 7.41 -17.72
C ARG A 244 23.83 7.73 -18.10
N ASN A 245 24.05 8.87 -18.78
CA ASN A 245 25.40 9.26 -19.21
C ASN A 245 26.31 9.46 -18.00
N MET A 246 25.80 10.03 -16.92
CA MET A 246 26.52 10.19 -15.67
C MET A 246 26.81 8.84 -14.99
N GLN A 247 25.88 7.91 -15.01
CA GLN A 247 26.08 6.55 -14.52
C GLN A 247 27.11 5.79 -15.35
N LEU A 248 27.11 5.94 -16.69
CA LEU A 248 28.09 5.33 -17.58
C LEU A 248 29.50 5.91 -17.31
N LEU A 249 29.63 7.23 -17.18
CA LEU A 249 30.89 7.88 -16.88
C LEU A 249 31.44 7.46 -15.52
N SER A 250 30.60 7.43 -14.49
CA SER A 250 31.03 6.97 -13.17
C SER A 250 31.38 5.48 -13.17
N GLY A 251 30.60 4.65 -13.88
CA GLY A 251 30.86 3.22 -14.05
C GLY A 251 32.18 2.96 -14.76
N PHE A 252 32.46 3.71 -15.84
CA PHE A 252 33.73 3.65 -16.53
C PHE A 252 34.91 4.05 -15.62
N GLY A 253 34.80 5.14 -14.87
CA GLY A 253 35.79 5.55 -13.88
C GLY A 253 36.08 4.47 -12.84
N ILE A 254 35.04 3.85 -12.29
CA ILE A 254 35.16 2.73 -11.36
C ILE A 254 35.86 1.54 -12.03
N SER A 255 35.55 1.23 -13.29
CA SER A 255 36.15 0.12 -14.02
C SER A 255 37.66 0.37 -14.28
N VAL A 256 38.05 1.60 -14.63
CA VAL A 256 39.47 1.99 -14.80
C VAL A 256 40.21 1.84 -13.48
N ILE A 257 39.70 2.38 -12.39
CA ILE A 257 40.32 2.25 -11.05
C ILE A 257 40.41 0.76 -10.67
N SER A 258 39.40 -0.01 -10.94
CA SER A 258 39.32 -1.45 -10.70
C SER A 258 40.43 -2.22 -11.46
N SER A 259 40.61 -1.91 -12.75
CA SER A 259 41.63 -2.52 -13.57
C SER A 259 43.05 -2.08 -13.14
N ALA A 260 43.22 -0.81 -12.84
CA ALA A 260 44.51 -0.30 -12.30
C ALA A 260 44.87 -0.96 -10.96
N THR A 261 43.92 -1.12 -10.07
CA THR A 261 44.10 -1.82 -8.78
C THR A 261 44.52 -3.28 -8.98
N TYR A 262 43.92 -3.98 -9.95
CA TYR A 262 44.33 -5.35 -10.28
C TYR A 262 45.77 -5.40 -10.81
N LEU A 263 46.12 -4.53 -11.76
CA LEU A 263 47.45 -4.45 -12.31
C LEU A 263 48.52 -4.12 -11.24
N VAL A 264 48.26 -3.12 -10.39
CA VAL A 264 49.16 -2.76 -9.28
C VAL A 264 49.32 -3.95 -8.32
N THR A 265 48.25 -4.66 -8.00
CA THR A 265 48.34 -5.86 -7.15
C THR A 265 49.22 -6.93 -7.79
N MET A 266 49.02 -7.22 -9.10
CA MET A 266 49.81 -8.19 -9.85
C MET A 266 51.30 -7.82 -9.87
N LEU A 267 51.63 -6.55 -10.19
CA LEU A 267 53.02 -6.07 -10.22
C LEU A 267 53.67 -6.13 -8.82
N TRP A 268 52.93 -5.76 -7.78
CA TRP A 268 53.40 -5.85 -6.40
C TRP A 268 53.67 -7.31 -6.01
N CYS A 269 52.72 -8.23 -6.26
CA CYS A 269 52.90 -9.64 -6.03
C CYS A 269 54.07 -10.23 -6.79
N ALA A 270 54.24 -9.87 -8.07
CA ALA A 270 55.38 -10.31 -8.87
C ALA A 270 56.73 -9.84 -8.28
N GLY A 271 56.78 -8.60 -7.80
CA GLY A 271 57.99 -8.05 -7.14
C GLY A 271 58.32 -8.75 -5.80
N MET A 272 57.31 -9.06 -4.99
CA MET A 272 57.48 -9.78 -3.74
C MET A 272 57.83 -11.26 -3.97
N LEU A 273 57.27 -11.90 -5.00
CA LEU A 273 57.59 -13.25 -5.39
C LEU A 273 59.02 -13.36 -5.89
N PHE A 274 59.47 -12.41 -6.74
CA PHE A 274 60.83 -12.34 -7.24
C PHE A 274 61.85 -12.19 -6.10
N LYS A 275 61.51 -11.43 -5.03
CA LYS A 275 62.32 -11.30 -3.83
C LYS A 275 62.26 -12.50 -2.86
N GLY A 276 61.45 -13.52 -3.16
CA GLY A 276 61.26 -14.67 -2.30
C GLY A 276 60.50 -14.37 -0.99
N GLN A 277 59.76 -13.25 -0.93
CA GLN A 277 59.04 -12.82 0.26
C GLN A 277 57.65 -13.47 0.41
N ILE A 278 57.09 -13.97 -0.69
CA ILE A 278 55.80 -14.66 -0.75
C ILE A 278 55.90 -15.88 -1.67
N ASN A 279 54.96 -16.84 -1.45
CA ASN A 279 54.82 -18.05 -2.25
C ASN A 279 53.76 -17.89 -3.37
N TYR A 280 53.68 -18.84 -4.31
CA TYR A 280 52.67 -18.84 -5.38
C TYR A 280 51.24 -18.86 -4.85
N GLY A 281 50.99 -19.59 -3.75
CA GLY A 281 49.69 -19.57 -3.09
C GLY A 281 49.32 -18.22 -2.47
N ASP A 282 50.33 -17.45 -1.98
CA ASP A 282 50.10 -16.09 -1.47
C ASP A 282 49.63 -15.15 -2.58
N VAL A 283 50.24 -15.25 -3.76
CA VAL A 283 49.83 -14.46 -4.93
C VAL A 283 48.39 -14.70 -5.29
N THR A 284 47.97 -15.97 -5.37
CA THR A 284 46.58 -16.31 -5.72
C THR A 284 45.58 -15.84 -4.66
N ALA A 285 45.92 -15.99 -3.37
CA ALA A 285 45.10 -15.49 -2.27
C ALA A 285 45.00 -13.96 -2.29
N MET A 286 46.09 -13.24 -2.48
CA MET A 286 46.10 -11.77 -2.53
C MET A 286 45.20 -11.26 -3.66
N ILE A 287 45.27 -11.84 -4.85
CA ILE A 287 44.41 -11.46 -5.99
C ILE A 287 42.93 -11.70 -5.67
N ALA A 288 42.60 -12.87 -5.10
CA ALA A 288 41.21 -13.21 -4.74
C ALA A 288 40.68 -12.28 -3.63
N LEU A 289 41.49 -12.02 -2.59
CA LEU A 289 41.09 -11.15 -1.47
C LEU A 289 40.94 -9.68 -1.92
N VAL A 290 41.85 -9.15 -2.73
CA VAL A 290 41.72 -7.82 -3.32
C VAL A 290 40.47 -7.72 -4.19
N SER A 291 40.16 -8.76 -4.97
CA SER A 291 38.90 -8.81 -5.73
C SER A 291 37.68 -8.77 -4.83
N THR A 292 37.72 -9.44 -3.69
CA THR A 292 36.64 -9.43 -2.67
C THR A 292 36.46 -8.05 -2.04
N VAL A 293 37.55 -7.39 -1.63
CA VAL A 293 37.52 -6.02 -1.11
C VAL A 293 36.96 -5.05 -2.14
N ARG A 294 37.43 -5.15 -3.38
CA ARG A 294 36.96 -4.33 -4.49
C ARG A 294 35.45 -4.50 -4.75
N SER A 295 34.97 -5.73 -4.88
CA SER A 295 33.54 -6.00 -5.12
C SER A 295 32.66 -5.50 -3.98
N SER A 296 33.12 -5.65 -2.75
CA SER A 296 32.45 -5.13 -1.56
C SER A 296 32.40 -3.59 -1.58
N ALA A 297 33.51 -2.92 -1.89
CA ALA A 297 33.61 -1.46 -1.96
C ALA A 297 32.70 -0.89 -3.07
N THR A 298 32.65 -1.52 -4.25
CA THR A 298 31.78 -1.10 -5.37
C THR A 298 30.30 -1.30 -5.10
N SER A 299 29.92 -2.18 -4.19
CA SER A 299 28.53 -2.43 -3.79
C SER A 299 27.99 -1.41 -2.78
N LEU A 300 28.85 -0.77 -1.98
CA LEU A 300 28.46 0.21 -0.95
C LEU A 300 27.63 1.39 -1.47
N PRO A 301 27.97 2.05 -2.61
CA PRO A 301 27.18 3.15 -3.15
C PRO A 301 25.72 2.81 -3.48
N HIS A 302 25.42 1.54 -3.76
CA HIS A 302 24.06 1.09 -4.06
C HIS A 302 23.18 0.98 -2.79
N VAL A 303 23.77 0.92 -1.60
CA VAL A 303 23.05 0.86 -0.33
C VAL A 303 22.57 2.26 0.11
N LEU A 304 23.35 3.30 -0.17
CA LEU A 304 23.05 4.67 0.29
C LEU A 304 21.69 5.22 -0.17
N PRO A 305 21.28 5.10 -1.45
CA PRO A 305 19.98 5.59 -1.89
C PRO A 305 18.79 4.91 -1.17
N ARG A 306 18.96 3.64 -0.80
CA ARG A 306 17.92 2.89 -0.05
C ARG A 306 17.69 3.47 1.35
N VAL A 307 18.74 3.97 2.01
CA VAL A 307 18.60 4.62 3.33
C VAL A 307 17.75 5.89 3.26
N PHE A 308 17.84 6.65 2.17
CA PHE A 308 17.05 7.86 2.00
C PHE A 308 15.61 7.56 1.58
N SER A 309 15.40 6.58 0.71
CA SER A 309 14.06 6.18 0.27
C SER A 309 13.25 5.57 1.41
N ILE A 310 13.88 4.82 2.33
CA ILE A 310 13.19 4.22 3.47
C ILE A 310 12.62 5.29 4.41
N SER A 311 13.34 6.40 4.67
CA SER A 311 12.83 7.43 5.56
C SER A 311 11.56 8.08 5.01
N ALA A 312 11.54 8.41 3.71
CA ALA A 312 10.37 9.00 3.07
C ALA A 312 9.18 8.02 3.02
N ALA A 313 9.43 6.73 2.79
CA ALA A 313 8.39 5.70 2.81
C ALA A 313 7.83 5.49 4.23
N CYS A 314 8.70 5.47 5.26
CA CYS A 314 8.26 5.39 6.66
C CYS A 314 7.41 6.60 7.04
N ASP A 315 7.80 7.82 6.67
CA ASP A 315 7.03 9.04 6.96
C ASP A 315 5.61 8.93 6.42
N ARG A 316 5.44 8.54 5.14
CA ARG A 316 4.12 8.41 4.52
C ARG A 316 3.25 7.32 5.13
N ILE A 317 3.84 6.18 5.55
CA ILE A 317 3.07 5.12 6.22
C ILE A 317 2.72 5.54 7.66
N MET A 318 3.64 6.16 8.38
CA MET A 318 3.41 6.65 9.75
C MET A 318 2.35 7.77 9.78
N GLU A 319 2.31 8.62 8.75
CA GLU A 319 1.26 9.62 8.56
C GLU A 319 -0.13 8.98 8.50
N LEU A 320 -0.30 7.89 7.71
CA LEU A 320 -1.56 7.14 7.68
C LEU A 320 -1.89 6.51 9.05
N GLU A 321 -0.88 5.98 9.75
CA GLU A 321 -1.09 5.35 11.06
C GLU A 321 -1.41 6.36 12.17
N ALA A 322 -1.05 7.63 11.98
CA ALA A 322 -1.35 8.73 12.90
C ALA A 322 -2.75 9.31 12.70
N LEU A 323 -3.45 8.97 11.60
CA LEU A 323 -4.81 9.44 11.36
C LEU A 323 -5.74 9.02 12.49
N PRO A 324 -6.73 9.84 12.83
CA PRO A 324 -7.76 9.50 13.80
C PRO A 324 -8.42 8.18 13.44
N ARG A 325 -8.57 7.31 14.44
CA ARG A 325 -9.24 6.03 14.26
C ARG A 325 -10.66 6.11 14.77
N GLN A 326 -11.53 5.41 14.08
CA GLN A 326 -12.88 5.20 14.59
C GLN A 326 -12.78 4.37 15.88
N SER A 327 -13.39 4.85 16.97
CA SER A 327 -13.46 4.11 18.23
C SER A 327 -14.20 2.79 18.02
N ASP A 328 -13.70 1.70 18.61
CA ASP A 328 -14.44 0.44 18.61
C ASP A 328 -15.74 0.64 19.40
N PRO A 329 -16.90 0.22 18.88
CA PRO A 329 -18.17 0.44 19.53
C PRO A 329 -18.34 -0.51 20.72
N ASP A 330 -18.84 0.06 21.81
CA ASP A 330 -19.52 -0.72 22.85
C ASP A 330 -20.95 -0.99 22.32
N VAL A 331 -21.10 -2.11 21.59
CA VAL A 331 -22.33 -2.40 20.82
C VAL A 331 -23.42 -2.91 21.77
N LYS A 332 -24.31 -2.04 22.24
CA LYS A 332 -25.66 -2.47 22.62
C LYS A 332 -26.26 -3.19 21.40
N LYS A 333 -26.83 -4.36 21.59
CA LYS A 333 -27.42 -5.14 20.47
C LYS A 333 -28.35 -4.23 19.67
N THR A 334 -28.12 -4.12 18.37
CA THR A 334 -28.83 -3.21 17.45
C THR A 334 -30.34 -3.31 17.56
N SER A 335 -30.88 -4.53 17.76
CA SER A 335 -32.29 -4.77 17.93
C SER A 335 -32.87 -4.10 19.19
N VAL A 336 -32.14 -4.11 20.31
CA VAL A 336 -32.57 -3.47 21.56
C VAL A 336 -32.57 -1.96 21.39
N LEU A 337 -31.54 -1.40 20.76
CA LEU A 337 -31.47 0.04 20.51
C LEU A 337 -32.60 0.52 19.60
N TYR A 338 -32.92 -0.25 18.54
CA TYR A 338 -34.01 0.11 17.65
C TYR A 338 -35.41 0.00 18.34
N SER A 339 -35.61 -0.98 19.22
CA SER A 339 -36.90 -1.12 19.92
C SER A 339 -37.21 0.10 20.80
N THR A 340 -36.19 0.69 21.41
CA THR A 340 -36.28 1.87 22.28
C THR A 340 -36.10 3.21 21.54
N LEU A 341 -35.81 3.20 20.26
CA LEU A 341 -35.61 4.42 19.46
C LEU A 341 -36.94 5.12 19.22
N ASN A 342 -37.00 6.44 19.44
CA ASN A 342 -38.12 7.31 19.12
C ASN A 342 -37.93 8.04 17.78
N GLY A 343 -36.68 8.40 17.45
CA GLY A 343 -36.33 9.13 16.23
C GLY A 343 -34.89 9.55 16.20
N PHE A 344 -34.53 10.34 15.18
CA PHE A 344 -33.22 10.93 14.96
C PHE A 344 -33.37 12.46 15.03
N THR A 345 -32.62 13.13 15.92
CA THR A 345 -32.73 14.57 16.10
C THR A 345 -31.40 15.26 15.84
N ALA A 346 -31.43 16.20 14.89
CA ALA A 346 -30.39 17.20 14.70
C ALA A 346 -30.79 18.48 15.48
N ARG A 347 -29.86 19.05 16.26
CA ARG A 347 -30.06 20.31 16.98
C ARG A 347 -28.95 21.28 16.63
N GLN A 348 -29.32 22.40 16.01
CA GLN A 348 -28.40 23.48 15.59
C GLN A 348 -27.16 22.95 14.88
N MET A 349 -27.36 21.93 14.05
CA MET A 349 -26.30 21.19 13.38
C MET A 349 -25.75 21.97 12.20
N SER A 350 -24.43 22.18 12.16
CA SER A 350 -23.73 22.75 11.00
C SER A 350 -22.64 21.80 10.51
N PHE A 351 -22.48 21.76 9.21
CA PHE A 351 -21.47 20.93 8.53
C PHE A 351 -20.97 21.59 7.24
N SER A 352 -19.65 21.52 7.00
CA SER A 352 -19.00 21.92 5.75
C SER A 352 -17.97 20.89 5.31
N TYR A 353 -17.79 20.75 3.99
CA TYR A 353 -16.62 20.11 3.40
C TYR A 353 -15.53 21.19 3.25
N ASP A 354 -14.42 21.04 3.98
CA ASP A 354 -13.36 22.04 4.03
C ASP A 354 -13.89 23.46 4.33
N ARG A 355 -14.00 24.31 3.30
CA ARG A 355 -14.45 25.70 3.41
C ARG A 355 -15.87 25.94 2.91
N ASP A 356 -16.45 24.96 2.23
CA ASP A 356 -17.76 25.14 1.61
C ASP A 356 -18.87 24.69 2.59
N PRO A 357 -19.68 25.63 3.14
CA PRO A 357 -20.77 25.29 4.02
C PRO A 357 -21.86 24.53 3.25
N VAL A 358 -22.30 23.40 3.82
CA VAL A 358 -23.35 22.55 3.26
C VAL A 358 -24.63 22.65 4.06
N MET A 359 -24.49 22.76 5.39
CA MET A 359 -25.60 22.90 6.32
C MET A 359 -25.23 23.92 7.38
N THR A 360 -26.14 24.82 7.73
CA THR A 360 -25.95 25.84 8.74
C THR A 360 -27.17 25.88 9.66
N ASP A 361 -26.93 25.68 10.95
CA ASP A 361 -27.91 25.76 12.05
C ASP A 361 -29.20 24.94 11.81
N VAL A 362 -29.05 23.72 11.29
CA VAL A 362 -30.16 22.81 10.99
C VAL A 362 -30.69 22.16 12.26
N SER A 363 -31.99 22.29 12.48
CA SER A 363 -32.71 21.57 13.56
C SER A 363 -33.84 20.78 12.94
N LEU A 364 -33.82 19.45 13.13
CA LEU A 364 -34.71 18.51 12.46
C LEU A 364 -34.89 17.26 13.34
N THR A 365 -36.09 16.73 13.38
CA THR A 365 -36.37 15.42 14.00
C THR A 365 -37.01 14.50 12.97
N VAL A 366 -36.35 13.37 12.68
CA VAL A 366 -36.85 12.30 11.81
C VAL A 366 -37.50 11.24 12.71
N PRO A 367 -38.81 11.01 12.63
CA PRO A 367 -39.48 10.03 13.49
C PRO A 367 -39.12 8.61 13.07
N LYS A 368 -39.35 7.66 14.00
CA LYS A 368 -39.23 6.23 13.76
C LYS A 368 -40.42 5.71 12.94
N GLY A 369 -40.11 4.81 12.00
CA GLY A 369 -41.14 4.09 11.21
C GLY A 369 -41.53 4.81 9.93
N GLY A 370 -42.18 4.07 9.03
CA GLY A 370 -42.64 4.59 7.76
C GLY A 370 -41.53 5.03 6.78
N LEU A 371 -41.95 5.69 5.71
CA LEU A 371 -41.08 6.25 4.68
C LEU A 371 -40.96 7.77 4.86
N THR A 372 -39.79 8.24 5.18
CA THR A 372 -39.42 9.66 5.18
C THR A 372 -38.69 10.00 3.87
N VAL A 373 -39.21 10.94 3.11
CA VAL A 373 -38.62 11.37 1.84
C VAL A 373 -37.90 12.72 2.02
N ILE A 374 -36.67 12.82 1.55
CA ILE A 374 -35.84 14.04 1.57
C ILE A 374 -35.84 14.63 0.15
N ILE A 375 -36.37 15.85 0.02
CA ILE A 375 -36.37 16.62 -1.23
C ILE A 375 -35.53 17.87 -1.10
N GLY A 376 -35.20 18.51 -2.24
CA GLY A 376 -34.44 19.76 -2.29
C GLY A 376 -33.57 19.81 -3.54
N GLN A 377 -33.01 20.96 -3.89
CA GLN A 377 -32.18 21.15 -5.06
C GLN A 377 -30.97 20.21 -5.08
N SER A 378 -30.43 19.91 -6.28
CA SER A 378 -29.20 19.14 -6.42
C SER A 378 -28.04 19.89 -5.78
N GLY A 379 -27.16 19.18 -5.06
CA GLY A 379 -26.00 19.78 -4.38
C GLY A 379 -26.29 20.43 -3.02
N ILE A 380 -27.54 20.55 -2.57
CA ILE A 380 -27.89 21.25 -1.31
C ILE A 380 -27.53 20.47 -0.02
N GLY A 381 -27.01 19.26 -0.13
CA GLY A 381 -26.56 18.50 1.05
C GLY A 381 -27.40 17.29 1.45
N LYS A 382 -28.39 16.86 0.64
CA LYS A 382 -29.23 15.68 0.95
C LYS A 382 -28.44 14.41 1.26
N SER A 383 -27.54 14.01 0.37
CA SER A 383 -26.67 12.84 0.58
C SER A 383 -25.67 13.06 1.73
N THR A 384 -25.33 14.32 2.04
CA THR A 384 -24.50 14.65 3.21
C THR A 384 -25.25 14.36 4.51
N LEU A 385 -26.55 14.62 4.59
CA LEU A 385 -27.38 14.28 5.74
C LEU A 385 -27.37 12.76 5.98
N LEU A 386 -27.51 11.94 4.93
CA LEU A 386 -27.42 10.48 5.06
C LEU A 386 -26.03 10.04 5.56
N LYS A 387 -24.95 10.66 5.07
CA LYS A 387 -23.59 10.37 5.52
C LYS A 387 -23.34 10.78 6.98
N LEU A 388 -23.98 11.85 7.46
CA LEU A 388 -23.96 12.25 8.86
C LEU A 388 -24.74 11.25 9.73
N LEU A 389 -25.92 10.78 9.30
CA LEU A 389 -26.70 9.73 9.98
C LEU A 389 -25.92 8.40 10.07
N LEU A 390 -25.10 8.08 9.08
CA LEU A 390 -24.18 6.93 9.11
C LEU A 390 -22.98 7.14 10.05
N GLY A 391 -22.79 8.34 10.60
CA GLY A 391 -21.60 8.68 11.39
C GLY A 391 -20.29 8.56 10.58
N LEU A 392 -20.33 8.77 9.25
CA LEU A 392 -19.15 8.86 8.39
C LEU A 392 -18.47 10.22 8.56
N TYR A 393 -19.26 11.25 8.79
CA TYR A 393 -18.83 12.59 9.15
C TYR A 393 -19.41 12.98 10.50
N LYS A 394 -18.78 13.94 11.17
CA LYS A 394 -19.25 14.55 12.42
C LYS A 394 -19.68 15.98 12.16
N PRO A 395 -20.77 16.47 12.75
CA PRO A 395 -21.11 17.88 12.72
C PRO A 395 -19.96 18.73 13.27
N GLN A 396 -19.75 19.92 12.72
CA GLN A 396 -18.76 20.89 13.21
C GLN A 396 -19.32 21.66 14.42
N SER A 397 -20.62 21.92 14.42
CA SER A 397 -21.33 22.47 15.57
C SER A 397 -22.70 21.81 15.71
N GLY A 398 -23.32 21.94 16.88
CA GLY A 398 -24.56 21.27 17.21
C GLY A 398 -24.40 19.79 17.45
N THR A 399 -25.51 19.05 17.40
CA THR A 399 -25.54 17.60 17.69
C THR A 399 -26.47 16.86 16.74
N LEU A 400 -26.10 15.60 16.42
CA LEU A 400 -26.98 14.64 15.76
C LEU A 400 -27.11 13.42 16.67
N THR A 401 -28.30 13.15 17.15
CA THR A 401 -28.58 12.13 18.16
C THR A 401 -29.67 11.16 17.74
N ILE A 402 -29.63 10.01 18.33
CA ILE A 402 -30.69 9.00 18.37
C ILE A 402 -31.42 9.19 19.69
N ASP A 403 -32.70 9.51 19.62
CA ASP A 403 -33.51 9.74 20.80
C ASP A 403 -34.12 8.44 21.31
N THR A 404 -33.95 8.16 22.59
CA THR A 404 -34.52 7.01 23.29
C THR A 404 -35.19 7.50 24.59
N PRO A 405 -36.11 6.73 25.18
CA PRO A 405 -36.73 7.10 26.47
C PRO A 405 -35.70 7.31 27.59
N ASP A 406 -34.58 6.63 27.53
CA ASP A 406 -33.50 6.68 28.53
C ASP A 406 -32.49 7.83 28.28
N GLY A 407 -32.68 8.64 27.23
CA GLY A 407 -31.80 9.75 26.84
C GLY A 407 -31.40 9.71 25.36
N SER A 408 -30.53 10.64 24.97
CA SER A 408 -30.08 10.77 23.59
C SER A 408 -28.68 10.17 23.40
N ILE A 409 -28.48 9.38 22.35
CA ILE A 409 -27.21 8.74 21.97
C ILE A 409 -26.65 9.47 20.75
N THR A 410 -25.42 9.99 20.83
CA THR A 410 -24.79 10.65 19.69
C THR A 410 -24.52 9.67 18.55
N VAL A 411 -24.87 10.05 17.33
CA VAL A 411 -24.59 9.28 16.12
C VAL A 411 -23.09 9.12 15.94
N SER A 412 -22.66 7.89 15.75
CA SER A 412 -21.25 7.53 15.62
C SER A 412 -21.10 6.18 14.91
N ARG A 413 -19.88 5.66 14.78
CA ARG A 413 -19.67 4.29 14.31
C ARG A 413 -20.42 3.24 15.13
N ALA A 414 -20.60 3.47 16.43
CA ALA A 414 -21.32 2.56 17.32
C ALA A 414 -22.79 2.38 16.93
N THR A 415 -23.40 3.42 16.37
CA THR A 415 -24.79 3.39 15.94
C THR A 415 -24.98 2.95 14.49
N ARG A 416 -23.87 2.78 13.72
CA ARG A 416 -23.91 2.47 12.29
C ARG A 416 -24.62 1.15 11.97
N SER A 417 -24.55 0.19 12.86
CA SER A 417 -25.23 -1.10 12.70
C SER A 417 -26.78 -1.00 12.67
N LEU A 418 -27.36 0.14 13.08
CA LEU A 418 -28.78 0.42 12.90
C LEU A 418 -29.16 0.68 11.44
N PHE A 419 -28.20 1.08 10.63
CA PHE A 419 -28.45 1.58 9.28
C PHE A 419 -27.97 0.60 8.22
N SER A 420 -28.77 0.44 7.20
CA SER A 420 -28.37 -0.08 5.91
C SER A 420 -28.38 1.05 4.89
N TYR A 421 -27.41 1.09 4.01
CA TYR A 421 -27.24 2.18 3.07
C TYR A 421 -27.13 1.69 1.63
N ALA A 422 -28.00 2.18 0.79
CA ALA A 422 -27.90 2.05 -0.65
C ALA A 422 -27.47 3.41 -1.22
N PRO A 423 -26.20 3.57 -1.63
CA PRO A 423 -25.63 4.83 -2.09
C PRO A 423 -26.09 5.18 -3.51
N GLN A 424 -26.02 6.47 -3.84
CA GLN A 424 -26.06 6.94 -5.22
C GLN A 424 -24.88 6.37 -5.99
N GLY A 425 -25.14 5.71 -7.13
CA GLY A 425 -24.14 5.09 -7.99
C GLY A 425 -23.89 3.61 -7.68
N ASN A 426 -23.11 2.97 -8.55
CA ASN A 426 -22.92 1.53 -8.56
C ASN A 426 -21.69 1.14 -7.74
N PHE A 427 -21.84 0.94 -6.45
CA PHE A 427 -20.79 0.42 -5.56
C PHE A 427 -20.83 -1.11 -5.52
N LEU A 428 -20.59 -1.75 -6.67
CA LEU A 428 -20.54 -3.20 -6.80
C LEU A 428 -19.08 -3.64 -6.86
N LEU A 429 -18.79 -4.77 -6.22
CA LEU A 429 -17.47 -5.39 -6.22
C LEU A 429 -17.41 -6.45 -7.31
N SER A 430 -16.21 -6.68 -7.85
CA SER A 430 -15.96 -7.84 -8.71
C SER A 430 -16.21 -9.13 -7.93
N GLY A 431 -16.95 -10.07 -8.52
CA GLY A 431 -17.37 -11.31 -7.89
C GLY A 431 -18.77 -11.74 -8.36
N THR A 432 -19.35 -12.75 -7.76
CA THR A 432 -20.68 -13.21 -8.14
C THR A 432 -21.80 -12.27 -7.66
N LEU A 433 -22.99 -12.38 -8.24
CA LEU A 433 -24.17 -11.69 -7.73
C LEU A 433 -24.44 -12.08 -6.27
N ARG A 434 -24.32 -13.37 -5.94
CA ARG A 434 -24.45 -13.89 -4.57
C ARG A 434 -23.47 -13.21 -3.62
N GLU A 435 -22.20 -13.15 -3.94
CA GLU A 435 -21.18 -12.48 -3.12
C GLU A 435 -21.53 -11.01 -2.90
N ASN A 436 -21.96 -10.29 -3.93
CA ASN A 436 -22.38 -8.90 -3.80
C ASN A 436 -23.62 -8.72 -2.91
N LEU A 437 -24.59 -9.63 -2.97
CA LEU A 437 -25.79 -9.61 -2.13
C LEU A 437 -25.48 -9.90 -0.67
N THR A 438 -24.70 -10.95 -0.42
CA THR A 438 -24.43 -11.43 0.94
C THR A 438 -23.25 -10.74 1.63
N PHE A 439 -22.61 -9.77 0.98
CA PHE A 439 -21.44 -9.07 1.52
C PHE A 439 -21.69 -8.45 2.91
N THR A 440 -22.90 -7.95 3.16
CA THR A 440 -23.29 -7.36 4.45
C THR A 440 -23.80 -8.38 5.47
N ASN A 441 -24.24 -9.54 5.01
CA ASN A 441 -24.72 -10.67 5.81
C ASN A 441 -24.31 -11.99 5.14
N PRO A 442 -23.08 -12.49 5.43
CA PRO A 442 -22.60 -13.74 4.83
C PRO A 442 -23.42 -14.98 5.16
N ASP A 443 -24.17 -14.94 6.25
CA ASP A 443 -25.00 -16.04 6.76
C ASP A 443 -26.47 -15.93 6.30
N ALA A 444 -26.78 -15.04 5.32
CA ALA A 444 -28.14 -14.86 4.81
C ALA A 444 -28.69 -16.16 4.22
N THR A 445 -29.92 -16.50 4.60
CA THR A 445 -30.60 -17.67 4.07
C THR A 445 -31.06 -17.44 2.63
N GLU A 446 -31.39 -18.52 1.92
CA GLU A 446 -31.87 -18.40 0.54
C GLU A 446 -33.23 -17.69 0.50
N GLU A 447 -34.09 -17.88 1.53
CA GLU A 447 -35.36 -17.17 1.66
C GLU A 447 -35.15 -15.65 1.81
N GLU A 448 -34.15 -15.22 2.61
CA GLU A 448 -33.81 -13.80 2.78
C GLU A 448 -33.27 -13.20 1.49
N ILE A 449 -32.47 -13.95 0.73
CA ILE A 449 -31.96 -13.52 -0.57
C ILE A 449 -33.12 -13.36 -1.56
N GLN A 450 -34.03 -14.33 -1.66
CA GLN A 450 -35.18 -14.27 -2.55
C GLN A 450 -36.14 -13.13 -2.16
N ALA A 451 -36.39 -12.93 -0.87
CA ALA A 451 -37.21 -11.82 -0.37
C ALA A 451 -36.59 -10.45 -0.76
N ALA A 452 -35.28 -10.29 -0.64
CA ALA A 452 -34.60 -9.05 -1.02
C ALA A 452 -34.59 -8.82 -2.54
N LEU A 453 -34.40 -9.87 -3.34
CA LEU A 453 -34.53 -9.81 -4.78
C LEU A 453 -35.93 -9.40 -5.21
N HIS A 454 -36.95 -10.00 -4.58
CA HIS A 454 -38.36 -9.65 -4.85
C HIS A 454 -38.64 -8.19 -4.46
N ALA A 455 -38.21 -7.74 -3.27
CA ALA A 455 -38.43 -6.37 -2.82
C ALA A 455 -37.74 -5.32 -3.71
N SER A 456 -36.61 -5.66 -4.31
CA SER A 456 -35.89 -4.81 -5.28
C SER A 456 -36.32 -5.00 -6.74
N ALA A 457 -37.32 -5.87 -7.02
CA ALA A 457 -37.77 -6.24 -8.36
C ALA A 457 -36.63 -6.76 -9.28
N LEU A 458 -35.68 -7.51 -8.71
CA LEU A 458 -34.55 -8.07 -9.42
C LEU A 458 -34.67 -9.59 -9.67
N ASP A 459 -35.66 -10.23 -9.06
CA ASP A 459 -35.93 -11.66 -9.09
C ASP A 459 -36.10 -12.20 -10.52
N GLU A 460 -36.94 -11.57 -11.34
CA GLU A 460 -37.17 -11.96 -12.72
C GLU A 460 -35.87 -11.87 -13.55
N TYR A 461 -35.11 -10.79 -13.37
CA TYR A 461 -33.83 -10.62 -14.09
C TYR A 461 -32.83 -11.72 -13.72
N VAL A 462 -32.66 -12.05 -12.44
CA VAL A 462 -31.75 -13.10 -12.00
C VAL A 462 -32.13 -14.46 -12.59
N GLN A 463 -33.43 -14.75 -12.75
CA GLN A 463 -33.91 -15.97 -13.39
C GLN A 463 -33.59 -16.04 -14.90
N THR A 464 -33.43 -14.91 -15.58
CA THR A 464 -33.01 -14.89 -17.00
C THR A 464 -31.53 -15.18 -17.21
N LEU A 465 -30.73 -15.08 -16.16
CA LEU A 465 -29.29 -15.30 -16.26
C LEU A 465 -28.94 -16.79 -16.30
N PRO A 466 -28.05 -17.23 -17.23
CA PRO A 466 -27.69 -18.65 -17.38
C PRO A 466 -27.11 -19.28 -16.11
N GLN A 467 -26.42 -18.47 -15.28
CA GLN A 467 -25.80 -18.91 -14.02
C GLN A 467 -26.54 -18.37 -12.79
N GLY A 468 -27.69 -17.69 -12.96
CA GLY A 468 -28.46 -17.10 -11.87
C GLY A 468 -27.59 -16.24 -10.95
N LEU A 469 -27.63 -16.52 -9.66
CA LEU A 469 -26.85 -15.82 -8.64
C LEU A 469 -25.33 -16.04 -8.73
N GLU A 470 -24.86 -17.07 -9.41
CA GLU A 470 -23.43 -17.35 -9.60
C GLU A 470 -22.84 -16.60 -10.80
N THR A 471 -23.63 -15.75 -11.46
CA THR A 471 -23.16 -14.87 -12.53
C THR A 471 -22.11 -13.92 -12.00
N VAL A 472 -20.92 -13.89 -12.64
CA VAL A 472 -19.77 -13.06 -12.24
C VAL A 472 -19.90 -11.66 -12.80
N LEU A 473 -19.81 -10.66 -11.94
CA LEU A 473 -19.71 -9.26 -12.28
C LEU A 473 -18.26 -8.83 -12.40
N LEU A 474 -17.96 -8.01 -13.41
CA LEU A 474 -16.67 -7.35 -13.55
C LEU A 474 -16.61 -6.08 -12.69
N GLU A 475 -15.50 -5.35 -12.78
CA GLU A 475 -15.29 -4.10 -12.03
C GLU A 475 -16.46 -3.13 -12.21
N ASN A 476 -16.89 -2.50 -11.10
CA ASN A 476 -18.00 -1.55 -11.05
C ASN A 476 -19.34 -2.09 -11.58
N GLY A 477 -19.54 -3.41 -11.54
CA GLY A 477 -20.78 -4.03 -12.01
C GLY A 477 -20.93 -4.04 -13.54
N ALA A 478 -19.83 -3.97 -14.28
CA ALA A 478 -19.88 -4.06 -15.74
C ALA A 478 -20.58 -5.34 -16.17
N GLY A 479 -21.54 -5.20 -17.09
CA GLY A 479 -22.45 -6.26 -17.53
C GLY A 479 -23.91 -6.08 -17.04
N LEU A 480 -24.16 -5.19 -16.07
CA LEU A 480 -25.50 -4.79 -15.64
C LEU A 480 -25.88 -3.43 -16.26
N SER A 481 -27.18 -3.24 -16.53
CA SER A 481 -27.69 -1.90 -16.77
C SER A 481 -27.66 -1.08 -15.47
N GLU A 482 -27.68 0.23 -15.56
CA GLU A 482 -27.66 1.11 -14.38
C GLU A 482 -28.81 0.83 -13.42
N GLY A 483 -30.04 0.60 -13.93
CA GLY A 483 -31.19 0.22 -13.13
C GLY A 483 -31.07 -1.15 -12.48
N GLN A 484 -30.42 -2.14 -13.14
CA GLN A 484 -30.12 -3.45 -12.55
C GLN A 484 -29.12 -3.33 -11.42
N ALA A 485 -28.08 -2.53 -11.61
CA ALA A 485 -27.05 -2.28 -10.61
C ALA A 485 -27.61 -1.51 -9.38
N GLN A 486 -28.50 -0.54 -9.59
CA GLN A 486 -29.21 0.14 -8.50
C GLN A 486 -30.10 -0.84 -7.71
N ARG A 487 -30.88 -1.70 -8.38
CA ARG A 487 -31.71 -2.72 -7.73
C ARG A 487 -30.87 -3.74 -6.97
N LEU A 488 -29.70 -4.14 -7.49
CA LEU A 488 -28.78 -5.03 -6.79
C LEU A 488 -28.20 -4.37 -5.52
N SER A 489 -27.85 -3.09 -5.59
CA SER A 489 -27.41 -2.31 -4.42
C SER A 489 -28.51 -2.19 -3.36
N LEU A 490 -29.77 -2.03 -3.78
CA LEU A 490 -30.92 -2.03 -2.89
C LEU A 490 -31.15 -3.41 -2.25
N ALA A 491 -31.11 -4.49 -3.03
CA ALA A 491 -31.25 -5.86 -2.51
C ALA A 491 -30.18 -6.16 -1.45
N ARG A 492 -28.93 -5.79 -1.69
CA ARG A 492 -27.83 -5.89 -0.72
C ARG A 492 -28.12 -5.12 0.56
N ALA A 493 -28.69 -3.92 0.44
CA ALA A 493 -29.06 -3.13 1.60
C ALA A 493 -30.19 -3.80 2.42
N LEU A 494 -31.13 -4.46 1.78
CA LEU A 494 -32.23 -5.20 2.45
C LEU A 494 -31.74 -6.45 3.18
N ILE A 495 -30.80 -7.21 2.59
CA ILE A 495 -30.18 -8.42 3.17
C ILE A 495 -29.42 -8.12 4.46
N SER A 496 -28.90 -6.90 4.63
CA SER A 496 -28.17 -6.53 5.85
C SER A 496 -28.98 -6.72 7.13
N GLY A 497 -30.29 -6.78 7.04
CA GLY A 497 -31.19 -6.92 8.16
C GLY A 497 -31.34 -5.68 9.05
N ALA A 498 -30.61 -4.60 8.77
CA ALA A 498 -30.65 -3.38 9.56
C ALA A 498 -32.06 -2.77 9.59
N PRO A 499 -32.51 -2.24 10.77
CA PRO A 499 -33.86 -1.74 10.91
C PRO A 499 -34.13 -0.38 10.27
N VAL A 500 -33.08 0.39 9.94
CA VAL A 500 -33.18 1.69 9.28
C VAL A 500 -32.54 1.61 7.91
N LEU A 501 -33.30 1.90 6.86
CA LEU A 501 -32.86 1.86 5.47
C LEU A 501 -32.63 3.29 4.97
N LEU A 502 -31.41 3.60 4.55
CA LEU A 502 -31.02 4.87 3.94
C LEU A 502 -30.85 4.67 2.44
N LEU A 503 -31.64 5.39 1.65
CA LEU A 503 -31.70 5.27 0.18
C LEU A 503 -31.28 6.60 -0.45
N ASP A 504 -30.22 6.60 -1.25
CA ASP A 504 -29.69 7.79 -1.90
C ASP A 504 -29.89 7.70 -3.42
N GLU A 505 -31.00 8.23 -3.92
CA GLU A 505 -31.40 8.23 -5.32
C GLU A 505 -31.37 6.85 -6.02
N VAL A 506 -31.71 5.78 -5.28
CA VAL A 506 -31.58 4.38 -5.74
C VAL A 506 -32.58 3.97 -6.81
N THR A 507 -33.55 4.81 -7.11
CA THR A 507 -34.58 4.56 -8.14
C THR A 507 -34.44 5.47 -9.37
N SER A 508 -33.39 6.30 -9.42
CA SER A 508 -33.22 7.33 -10.47
C SER A 508 -33.11 6.76 -11.89
N ALA A 509 -32.57 5.57 -12.06
CA ALA A 509 -32.41 4.88 -13.34
C ALA A 509 -33.53 3.85 -13.62
N LEU A 510 -34.58 3.82 -12.83
CA LEU A 510 -35.73 2.93 -13.05
C LEU A 510 -36.81 3.60 -13.89
N ASP A 511 -37.53 2.80 -14.66
CA ASP A 511 -38.77 3.21 -15.28
C ASP A 511 -39.89 3.37 -14.20
N SER A 512 -40.89 4.18 -14.51
CA SER A 512 -41.93 4.57 -13.54
C SER A 512 -42.71 3.41 -12.97
N ALA A 513 -42.91 2.33 -13.74
CA ALA A 513 -43.67 1.15 -13.27
C ALA A 513 -42.85 0.32 -12.27
N THR A 514 -41.60 0.02 -12.60
CA THR A 514 -40.65 -0.68 -11.73
C THR A 514 -40.39 0.13 -10.46
N GLU A 515 -40.23 1.45 -10.58
CA GLU A 515 -40.03 2.35 -9.45
C GLU A 515 -41.21 2.30 -8.47
N ALA A 516 -42.45 2.44 -8.95
CA ALA A 516 -43.62 2.37 -8.11
C ALA A 516 -43.69 1.03 -7.34
N THR A 517 -43.48 -0.09 -8.05
CA THR A 517 -43.46 -1.42 -7.45
C THR A 517 -42.41 -1.56 -6.35
N VAL A 518 -41.16 -1.07 -6.60
CA VAL A 518 -40.09 -1.13 -5.61
C VAL A 518 -40.42 -0.28 -4.38
N LEU A 519 -40.90 0.94 -4.57
CA LEU A 519 -41.22 1.86 -3.48
C LEU A 519 -42.40 1.35 -2.64
N GLU A 520 -43.43 0.79 -3.26
CA GLU A 520 -44.57 0.15 -2.56
C GLU A 520 -44.09 -1.02 -1.69
N ARG A 521 -43.24 -1.90 -2.25
CA ARG A 521 -42.68 -3.04 -1.51
C ARG A 521 -41.79 -2.59 -0.34
N ILE A 522 -40.97 -1.51 -0.52
CA ILE A 522 -40.18 -0.94 0.55
C ILE A 522 -41.05 -0.30 1.64
N ALA A 523 -42.06 0.48 1.27
CA ALA A 523 -42.96 1.12 2.20
C ALA A 523 -43.77 0.10 3.02
N ALA A 524 -44.06 -1.07 2.44
CA ALA A 524 -44.76 -2.18 3.09
C ALA A 524 -43.89 -3.03 4.03
N LEU A 525 -42.55 -2.76 4.12
CA LEU A 525 -41.68 -3.54 4.99
C LEU A 525 -42.03 -3.35 6.47
N PRO A 526 -42.43 -4.42 7.19
CA PRO A 526 -42.90 -4.28 8.55
C PRO A 526 -41.75 -3.89 9.51
N GLY A 527 -42.06 -2.92 10.39
CA GLY A 527 -41.16 -2.56 11.49
C GLY A 527 -39.85 -1.87 11.07
N LYS A 528 -39.69 -1.45 9.82
CA LYS A 528 -38.53 -0.71 9.34
C LYS A 528 -38.81 0.80 9.27
N THR A 529 -37.72 1.59 9.39
CA THR A 529 -37.73 3.03 9.09
C THR A 529 -36.99 3.20 7.78
N CYS A 530 -37.59 3.86 6.78
CA CYS A 530 -36.94 4.16 5.50
C CYS A 530 -36.76 5.66 5.38
N ILE A 531 -35.53 6.09 5.03
CA ILE A 531 -35.20 7.49 4.74
C ILE A 531 -34.64 7.52 3.32
N ALA A 532 -35.39 8.13 2.40
CA ALA A 532 -35.05 8.13 0.98
C ALA A 532 -34.81 9.55 0.45
N VAL A 533 -33.70 9.76 -0.21
CA VAL A 533 -33.45 10.96 -1.03
C VAL A 533 -33.97 10.68 -2.42
N THR A 534 -34.99 11.40 -2.85
CA THR A 534 -35.57 11.28 -4.20
C THR A 534 -36.39 12.51 -4.57
N HIS A 535 -36.55 12.75 -5.87
CA HIS A 535 -37.44 13.77 -6.42
C HIS A 535 -38.65 13.17 -7.14
N ARG A 536 -38.85 11.86 -7.01
CA ARG A 536 -39.86 11.12 -7.76
C ARG A 536 -41.23 11.23 -7.14
N PRO A 537 -42.28 11.52 -7.94
CA PRO A 537 -43.66 11.65 -7.43
C PRO A 537 -44.20 10.42 -6.73
N ALA A 538 -43.83 9.21 -7.20
CA ALA A 538 -44.26 7.96 -6.59
C ALA A 538 -43.82 7.82 -5.12
N ALA A 539 -42.59 8.23 -4.80
CA ALA A 539 -42.07 8.22 -3.44
C ALA A 539 -42.81 9.24 -2.53
N LEU A 540 -43.11 10.41 -3.08
CA LEU A 540 -43.87 11.46 -2.36
C LEU A 540 -45.29 11.01 -1.99
N ALA A 541 -45.94 10.27 -2.86
CA ALA A 541 -47.27 9.75 -2.61
C ALA A 541 -47.32 8.67 -1.50
N LEU A 542 -46.19 7.97 -1.29
CA LEU A 542 -46.09 6.92 -0.26
C LEU A 542 -45.41 7.43 1.04
N ALA A 543 -44.94 8.68 1.05
CA ALA A 543 -44.23 9.25 2.17
C ALA A 543 -45.15 9.46 3.38
N SER A 544 -44.70 9.03 4.56
CA SER A 544 -45.29 9.40 5.84
C SER A 544 -44.85 10.82 6.27
N HIS A 545 -43.60 11.18 5.92
CA HIS A 545 -43.00 12.46 6.24
C HIS A 545 -42.18 12.95 5.06
N ILE A 546 -42.21 14.26 4.81
CA ILE A 546 -41.35 14.91 3.80
C ILE A 546 -40.45 15.91 4.49
N ILE A 547 -39.13 15.79 4.22
CA ILE A 547 -38.13 16.76 4.63
C ILE A 547 -37.74 17.57 3.42
N GLU A 548 -38.04 18.86 3.45
CA GLU A 548 -37.60 19.80 2.43
C GLU A 548 -36.30 20.49 2.88
N VAL A 549 -35.26 20.33 2.06
CA VAL A 549 -33.95 20.95 2.26
C VAL A 549 -33.86 22.17 1.36
N THR A 550 -33.72 23.35 1.96
CA THR A 550 -33.58 24.64 1.30
C THR A 550 -32.28 25.33 1.69
N GLU A 551 -31.92 26.41 1.03
CA GLU A 551 -30.75 27.24 1.40
C GLU A 551 -30.89 27.88 2.79
N HIS A 552 -32.12 28.01 3.29
CA HIS A 552 -32.45 28.64 4.58
C HIS A 552 -32.64 27.64 5.73
N GLY A 553 -32.54 26.34 5.47
CA GLY A 553 -32.71 25.30 6.49
C GLY A 553 -33.47 24.07 6.00
N MET A 554 -33.90 23.25 6.95
CA MET A 554 -34.65 22.02 6.70
C MET A 554 -35.98 22.10 7.45
N THR A 555 -37.06 21.78 6.75
CA THR A 555 -38.42 21.69 7.32
C THR A 555 -38.97 20.29 7.13
N ILE A 556 -39.74 19.81 8.10
CA ILE A 556 -40.46 18.53 8.02
C ILE A 556 -41.96 18.78 7.97
N SER A 557 -42.63 18.13 7.05
CA SER A 557 -44.08 18.10 6.94
C SER A 557 -44.61 16.67 7.05
N ASN A 558 -45.72 16.49 7.75
CA ASN A 558 -46.41 15.22 7.80
C ASN A 558 -47.34 15.13 6.59
N CYS A 559 -47.33 13.99 5.91
CA CYS A 559 -48.32 13.68 4.89
C CYS A 559 -49.50 12.96 5.57
N GLU A 560 -50.70 13.56 5.51
CA GLU A 560 -51.96 12.95 5.97
C GLU A 560 -52.42 11.82 5.01
#